data_910183a2622c7ea09b2116f63bf343ea
#
_entry.id   910183a2622c7ea09b2116f63bf343ea
#
_cell.length_a   1.000
_cell.length_b   1.000
_cell.length_c   1.000
_cell.angle_alpha   90.00
_cell.angle_beta   90.00
_cell.angle_gamma   90.00
#
_symmetry.space_group_name_H-M   'P 1'
#
loop_
_entity.id
_entity.type
_entity.pdbx_description
1 polymer ?
#
loop_
_entity_poly.entity_id
_entity_poly.type
_entity_poly.pdbx_seq_one_letter_code
_entity_poly.pdbx_strand_id
1 'polypeptide(L)'
;EAVFLVTPSKAYCFTRTMIAPKMAPAASFMKIVDVDGGMVDGALAFIQDKKIKTVGFAPAKVNFVLGQQLTQAGLVSAGGLVDEMRMVKYEDEIARLKKSCQIASDAFKKVKPLIKTGMTEHAVACLIASQMIAGGADAIPFNIVCFGENTADAHHTPSKTRKLKNNEAVLMDFGCLYEGYSSDMTRS
;
A
#
# COMPACT_ATOMS: atom_id res chain seq x y z
N GLU A 1 11.68 -3.19 -8.20
CA GLU A 1 11.87 -4.43 -7.42
C GLU A 1 13.20 -4.37 -6.66
N ALA A 2 13.24 -4.88 -5.43
CA ALA A 2 14.44 -5.00 -4.61
C ALA A 2 14.27 -6.16 -3.62
N VAL A 3 15.39 -6.72 -3.19
CA VAL A 3 15.46 -7.70 -2.10
C VAL A 3 16.24 -7.09 -0.94
N PHE A 4 15.70 -7.21 0.25
CA PHE A 4 16.33 -6.69 1.47
C PHE A 4 16.87 -7.84 2.30
N LEU A 5 18.12 -7.73 2.75
CA LEU A 5 18.73 -8.63 3.72
C LEU A 5 19.15 -7.83 4.95
N VAL A 6 18.61 -8.22 6.09
CA VAL A 6 18.95 -7.60 7.38
C VAL A 6 19.75 -8.58 8.22
N THR A 7 20.86 -8.12 8.75
CA THR A 7 21.70 -8.84 9.70
C THR A 7 21.74 -8.08 11.02
N PRO A 8 22.25 -8.64 12.12
CA PRO A 8 22.34 -7.92 13.40
C PRO A 8 23.11 -6.60 13.34
N SER A 9 24.00 -6.43 12.36
CA SER A 9 24.88 -5.24 12.29
C SER A 9 24.69 -4.40 11.04
N LYS A 10 24.07 -4.92 9.97
CA LYS A 10 23.98 -4.26 8.67
C LYS A 10 22.70 -4.65 7.94
N ALA A 11 22.20 -3.72 7.14
CA ALA A 11 21.14 -3.98 6.18
C ALA A 11 21.64 -3.77 4.75
N TYR A 12 21.15 -4.59 3.81
CA TYR A 12 21.53 -4.59 2.41
C TYR A 12 20.28 -4.51 1.55
N CYS A 13 20.36 -3.77 0.45
CA CYS A 13 19.33 -3.66 -0.57
C CYS A 13 19.90 -4.11 -1.90
N PHE A 14 19.48 -5.29 -2.37
CA PHE A 14 19.85 -5.83 -3.68
C PHE A 14 18.90 -5.29 -4.72
N THR A 15 19.41 -4.55 -5.68
CA THR A 15 18.62 -3.93 -6.74
C THR A 15 19.50 -3.69 -7.97
N ARG A 16 18.87 -3.24 -9.07
CA ARG A 16 19.61 -2.91 -10.30
C ARG A 16 20.04 -1.46 -10.29
N THR A 17 21.19 -1.16 -10.92
CA THR A 17 21.74 0.20 -11.08
C THR A 17 20.70 1.24 -11.48
N MET A 18 19.81 0.88 -12.40
CA MET A 18 18.75 1.76 -12.88
C MET A 18 17.73 2.17 -11.78
N ILE A 19 17.56 1.33 -10.77
CA ILE A 19 16.59 1.55 -9.68
C ILE A 19 17.28 2.12 -8.42
N ALA A 20 18.59 1.88 -8.27
CA ALA A 20 19.37 2.29 -7.10
C ALA A 20 19.22 3.78 -6.73
N PRO A 21 19.23 4.76 -7.67
CA PRO A 21 19.03 6.16 -7.32
C PRO A 21 17.64 6.46 -6.72
N LYS A 22 16.62 5.75 -7.16
CA LYS A 22 15.25 5.87 -6.61
C LYS A 22 15.15 5.27 -5.21
N MET A 23 15.90 4.21 -4.93
CA MET A 23 15.90 3.52 -3.63
C MET A 23 16.78 4.23 -2.59
N ALA A 24 17.83 4.93 -3.02
CA ALA A 24 18.82 5.52 -2.13
C ALA A 24 18.23 6.42 -1.02
N PRO A 25 17.26 7.30 -1.26
CA PRO A 25 16.66 8.11 -0.20
C PRO A 25 15.93 7.28 0.86
N ALA A 26 15.15 6.28 0.41
CA ALA A 26 14.37 5.40 1.30
C ALA A 26 15.23 4.34 2.00
N ALA A 27 16.38 4.00 1.42
CA ALA A 27 17.30 2.98 1.91
C ALA A 27 18.64 3.57 2.38
N SER A 28 18.66 4.81 2.85
CA SER A 28 19.88 5.53 3.25
C SER A 28 20.65 4.83 4.38
N PHE A 29 19.99 4.05 5.20
CA PHE A 29 20.59 3.22 6.26
C PHE A 29 21.06 1.83 5.76
N MET A 30 20.83 1.49 4.48
CA MET A 30 21.20 0.21 3.88
C MET A 30 22.38 0.36 2.94
N LYS A 31 23.17 -0.69 2.82
CA LYS A 31 24.16 -0.79 1.75
C LYS A 31 23.45 -1.27 0.48
N ILE A 32 23.43 -0.46 -0.55
CA ILE A 32 22.94 -0.85 -1.86
C ILE A 32 23.95 -1.80 -2.52
N VAL A 33 23.46 -2.93 -2.99
CA VAL A 33 24.23 -3.93 -3.75
C VAL A 33 23.61 -4.00 -5.14
N ASP A 34 24.40 -3.62 -6.13
CA ASP A 34 23.99 -3.72 -7.53
C ASP A 34 24.11 -5.18 -8.01
N VAL A 35 23.09 -5.64 -8.73
CA VAL A 35 23.03 -6.99 -9.27
C VAL A 35 22.61 -6.97 -10.74
N ASP A 36 23.42 -7.61 -11.60
CA ASP A 36 23.20 -7.68 -13.04
C ASP A 36 22.13 -8.71 -13.46
N GLY A 37 21.64 -9.51 -12.53
CA GLY A 37 20.72 -10.61 -12.76
C GLY A 37 19.44 -10.54 -11.91
N GLY A 38 18.99 -11.72 -11.46
CA GLY A 38 17.93 -11.83 -10.49
C GLY A 38 18.36 -11.32 -9.11
N MET A 39 17.56 -10.42 -8.53
CA MET A 39 17.90 -9.84 -7.20
C MET A 39 17.94 -10.90 -6.10
N VAL A 40 17.11 -11.93 -6.22
CA VAL A 40 17.10 -13.08 -5.30
C VAL A 40 18.40 -13.88 -5.45
N ASP A 41 18.80 -14.17 -6.68
CA ASP A 41 20.04 -14.92 -6.95
C ASP A 41 21.26 -14.15 -6.46
N GLY A 42 21.29 -12.83 -6.66
CA GLY A 42 22.33 -11.97 -6.13
C GLY A 42 22.38 -11.97 -4.59
N ALA A 43 21.23 -11.94 -3.93
CA ALA A 43 21.14 -12.05 -2.47
C ALA A 43 21.59 -13.43 -1.98
N LEU A 44 21.23 -14.52 -2.65
CA LEU A 44 21.65 -15.87 -2.30
C LEU A 44 23.16 -16.04 -2.48
N ALA A 45 23.73 -15.56 -3.58
CA ALA A 45 25.17 -15.57 -3.82
C ALA A 45 25.93 -14.78 -2.72
N PHE A 46 25.40 -13.63 -2.32
CA PHE A 46 25.97 -12.83 -1.22
C PHE A 46 25.92 -13.57 0.12
N ILE A 47 24.79 -14.23 0.44
CA ILE A 47 24.64 -15.04 1.67
C ILE A 47 25.71 -16.14 1.71
N GLN A 48 25.94 -16.82 0.59
CA GLN A 48 26.98 -17.85 0.46
C GLN A 48 28.40 -17.28 0.60
N ASP A 49 28.73 -16.18 -0.12
CA ASP A 49 30.04 -15.52 -0.04
C ASP A 49 30.37 -15.08 1.39
N LYS A 50 29.41 -14.50 2.08
CA LYS A 50 29.55 -14.04 3.47
C LYS A 50 29.41 -15.15 4.51
N LYS A 51 29.15 -16.40 4.08
CA LYS A 51 28.99 -17.58 4.95
C LYS A 51 27.96 -17.33 6.06
N ILE A 52 26.85 -16.67 5.74
CA ILE A 52 25.76 -16.42 6.69
C ILE A 52 25.03 -17.74 6.93
N LYS A 53 25.10 -18.27 8.16
CA LYS A 53 24.68 -19.63 8.47
C LYS A 53 23.17 -19.81 8.48
N THR A 54 22.41 -18.81 8.95
CA THR A 54 20.94 -18.92 9.08
C THR A 54 20.31 -17.63 8.59
N VAL A 55 19.42 -17.76 7.61
CA VAL A 55 18.65 -16.65 7.05
C VAL A 55 17.18 -17.06 7.01
N GLY A 56 16.32 -16.22 7.57
CA GLY A 56 14.88 -16.39 7.52
C GLY A 56 14.26 -15.66 6.35
N PHE A 57 13.14 -16.17 5.84
CA PHE A 57 12.27 -15.45 4.91
C PHE A 57 10.81 -15.53 5.35
N ALA A 58 9.99 -14.54 4.97
CA ALA A 58 8.57 -14.52 5.27
C ALA A 58 7.78 -15.29 4.19
N PRO A 59 7.33 -16.53 4.44
CA PRO A 59 6.71 -17.38 3.42
C PRO A 59 5.38 -16.81 2.88
N ALA A 60 4.65 -16.05 3.69
CA ALA A 60 3.41 -15.39 3.27
C ALA A 60 3.62 -14.21 2.30
N LYS A 61 4.86 -13.76 2.10
CA LYS A 61 5.20 -12.61 1.24
C LYS A 61 5.88 -13.02 -0.07
N VAL A 62 6.06 -14.29 -0.30
CA VAL A 62 6.66 -14.84 -1.52
C VAL A 62 5.69 -15.80 -2.21
N ASN A 63 5.78 -15.90 -3.54
CA ASN A 63 5.02 -16.91 -4.24
C ASN A 63 5.60 -18.32 -3.99
N PHE A 64 4.82 -19.34 -4.33
CA PHE A 64 5.19 -20.74 -4.08
C PHE A 64 6.55 -21.12 -4.68
N VAL A 65 6.80 -20.74 -5.94
CA VAL A 65 8.05 -21.09 -6.65
C VAL A 65 9.26 -20.47 -5.95
N LEU A 66 9.18 -19.20 -5.61
CA LEU A 66 10.24 -18.51 -4.87
C LEU A 66 10.43 -19.11 -3.48
N GLY A 67 9.35 -19.44 -2.76
CA GLY A 67 9.42 -20.10 -1.45
C GLY A 67 10.15 -21.44 -1.52
N GLN A 68 9.88 -22.26 -2.55
CA GLN A 68 10.61 -23.51 -2.79
C GLN A 68 12.11 -23.25 -3.06
N GLN A 69 12.43 -22.30 -3.94
CA GLN A 69 13.82 -21.92 -4.24
C GLN A 69 14.58 -21.50 -2.99
N LEU A 70 14.00 -20.63 -2.15
CA LEU A 70 14.62 -20.17 -0.92
C LEU A 70 14.84 -21.32 0.08
N THR A 71 13.86 -22.22 0.21
CA THR A 71 13.99 -23.40 1.08
C THR A 71 15.10 -24.35 0.59
N GLN A 72 15.16 -24.61 -0.72
CA GLN A 72 16.23 -25.43 -1.33
C GLN A 72 17.61 -24.79 -1.16
N ALA A 73 17.68 -23.46 -1.13
CA ALA A 73 18.92 -22.72 -0.83
C ALA A 73 19.26 -22.71 0.68
N GLY A 74 18.50 -23.40 1.53
CA GLY A 74 18.77 -23.55 2.96
C GLY A 74 18.24 -22.43 3.84
N LEU A 75 17.39 -21.53 3.30
CA LEU A 75 16.74 -20.52 4.11
C LEU A 75 15.57 -21.14 4.91
N VAL A 76 15.32 -20.61 6.10
CA VAL A 76 14.28 -21.10 7.01
C VAL A 76 13.05 -20.18 7.00
N SER A 77 11.88 -20.75 7.22
CA SER A 77 10.65 -19.97 7.41
C SER A 77 10.74 -19.11 8.68
N ALA A 78 10.55 -17.79 8.52
CA ALA A 78 10.48 -16.81 9.61
C ALA A 78 9.16 -16.04 9.50
N GLY A 79 8.04 -16.76 9.48
CA GLY A 79 6.71 -16.18 9.36
C GLY A 79 6.34 -15.31 10.57
N GLY A 80 5.61 -14.21 10.31
CA GLY A 80 5.03 -13.37 11.36
C GLY A 80 5.93 -12.25 11.88
N LEU A 81 7.25 -12.42 11.90
CA LEU A 81 8.18 -11.47 12.55
C LEU A 81 7.96 -10.01 12.09
N VAL A 82 7.97 -9.76 10.79
CA VAL A 82 7.79 -8.40 10.25
C VAL A 82 6.36 -7.92 10.44
N ASP A 83 5.38 -8.81 10.32
CA ASP A 83 3.97 -8.47 10.51
C ASP A 83 3.70 -8.08 11.98
N GLU A 84 4.28 -8.78 12.95
CA GLU A 84 4.22 -8.42 14.37
C GLU A 84 4.87 -7.07 14.66
N MET A 85 6.07 -6.82 14.12
CA MET A 85 6.74 -5.52 14.25
C MET A 85 5.91 -4.37 13.69
N ARG A 86 5.16 -4.59 12.60
CA ARG A 86 4.30 -3.59 11.96
C ARG A 86 2.99 -3.33 12.70
N MET A 87 2.58 -4.16 13.65
CA MET A 87 1.34 -3.94 14.42
C MET A 87 1.44 -2.69 15.29
N VAL A 88 2.58 -2.45 15.91
CA VAL A 88 2.83 -1.23 16.71
C VAL A 88 3.55 -0.22 15.83
N LYS A 89 2.92 0.96 15.62
CA LYS A 89 3.44 2.01 14.75
C LYS A 89 4.32 2.98 15.55
N TYR A 90 5.40 3.45 14.93
CA TYR A 90 6.22 4.53 15.44
C TYR A 90 5.53 5.90 15.26
N GLU A 91 6.03 6.93 15.88
CA GLU A 91 5.42 8.27 15.86
C GLU A 91 5.33 8.88 14.46
N ASP A 92 6.34 8.67 13.62
CA ASP A 92 6.36 9.13 12.23
C ASP A 92 5.34 8.37 11.36
N GLU A 93 5.15 7.06 11.60
CA GLU A 93 4.11 6.25 10.96
C GLU A 93 2.71 6.71 11.35
N ILE A 94 2.51 7.02 12.65
CA ILE A 94 1.25 7.58 13.17
C ILE A 94 0.97 8.95 12.54
N ALA A 95 1.99 9.79 12.36
CA ALA A 95 1.83 11.08 11.70
C ALA A 95 1.35 10.94 10.25
N ARG A 96 1.91 9.99 9.48
CA ARG A 96 1.47 9.67 8.11
C ARG A 96 0.05 9.12 8.07
N LEU A 97 -0.31 8.21 8.98
CA LEU A 97 -1.69 7.71 9.12
C LEU A 97 -2.68 8.85 9.41
N LYS A 98 -2.36 9.73 10.36
CA LYS A 98 -3.18 10.91 10.67
C LYS A 98 -3.35 11.82 9.45
N LYS A 99 -2.26 12.04 8.68
CA LYS A 99 -2.32 12.86 7.47
C LYS A 99 -3.20 12.22 6.39
N SER A 100 -3.10 10.92 6.16
CA SER A 100 -3.98 10.20 5.24
C SER A 100 -5.45 10.32 5.64
N CYS A 101 -5.77 10.12 6.93
CA CYS A 101 -7.12 10.28 7.46
C CYS A 101 -7.63 11.72 7.33
N GLN A 102 -6.77 12.72 7.54
CA GLN A 102 -7.12 14.13 7.40
C GLN A 102 -7.46 14.46 5.93
N ILE A 103 -6.66 13.98 4.97
CA ILE A 103 -6.92 14.16 3.53
C ILE A 103 -8.31 13.61 3.17
N ALA A 104 -8.62 12.37 3.56
CA ALA A 104 -9.91 11.76 3.29
C ALA A 104 -11.06 12.54 3.93
N SER A 105 -10.91 12.94 5.20
CA SER A 105 -11.92 13.72 5.92
C SER A 105 -12.18 15.08 5.30
N ASP A 106 -11.15 15.77 4.85
CA ASP A 106 -11.28 17.09 4.21
C ASP A 106 -11.87 16.98 2.80
N ALA A 107 -11.53 15.92 2.05
CA ALA A 107 -12.19 15.59 0.78
C ALA A 107 -13.69 15.40 0.97
N PHE A 108 -14.12 14.62 1.97
CA PHE A 108 -15.53 14.42 2.29
C PHE A 108 -16.24 15.75 2.61
N LYS A 109 -15.68 16.58 3.49
CA LYS A 109 -16.26 17.87 3.85
C LYS A 109 -16.48 18.79 2.66
N LYS A 110 -15.54 18.77 1.69
CA LYS A 110 -15.63 19.58 0.48
C LYS A 110 -16.65 19.03 -0.51
N VAL A 111 -16.76 17.72 -0.64
CA VAL A 111 -17.62 17.06 -1.63
C VAL A 111 -19.08 16.97 -1.17
N LYS A 112 -19.31 16.71 0.14
CA LYS A 112 -20.68 16.58 0.69
C LYS A 112 -21.66 17.66 0.23
N PRO A 113 -21.36 18.97 0.29
CA PRO A 113 -22.29 20.01 -0.15
C PRO A 113 -22.49 20.09 -1.67
N LEU A 114 -21.66 19.42 -2.45
CA LEU A 114 -21.74 19.39 -3.91
C LEU A 114 -22.63 18.27 -4.45
N ILE A 115 -22.96 17.28 -3.62
CA ILE A 115 -23.79 16.14 -4.03
C ILE A 115 -25.22 16.60 -4.25
N LYS A 116 -25.74 16.34 -5.48
CA LYS A 116 -27.10 16.78 -5.90
C LYS A 116 -27.81 15.65 -6.62
N THR A 117 -29.14 15.64 -6.48
CA THR A 117 -30.04 14.81 -7.31
C THR A 117 -29.67 14.91 -8.79
N GLY A 118 -29.67 13.78 -9.49
CA GLY A 118 -29.28 13.67 -10.89
C GLY A 118 -27.79 13.38 -11.13
N MET A 119 -26.92 13.54 -10.14
CA MET A 119 -25.52 13.10 -10.25
C MET A 119 -25.43 11.57 -10.28
N THR A 120 -24.46 11.03 -11.02
CA THR A 120 -24.18 9.59 -11.02
C THR A 120 -23.26 9.22 -9.86
N GLU A 121 -23.30 7.96 -9.42
CA GLU A 121 -22.36 7.43 -8.42
C GLU A 121 -20.91 7.67 -8.85
N HIS A 122 -20.60 7.40 -10.12
CA HIS A 122 -19.28 7.64 -10.70
C HIS A 122 -18.87 9.12 -10.64
N ALA A 123 -19.78 10.05 -10.90
CA ALA A 123 -19.48 11.48 -10.83
C ALA A 123 -19.10 11.91 -9.40
N VAL A 124 -19.82 11.40 -8.38
CA VAL A 124 -19.47 11.67 -6.98
C VAL A 124 -18.15 11.01 -6.60
N ALA A 125 -17.90 9.78 -7.05
CA ALA A 125 -16.62 9.11 -6.83
C ALA A 125 -15.45 9.90 -7.42
N CYS A 126 -15.59 10.44 -8.64
CA CYS A 126 -14.58 11.31 -9.25
C CYS A 126 -14.34 12.60 -8.45
N LEU A 127 -15.39 13.22 -7.88
CA LEU A 127 -15.24 14.40 -7.02
C LEU A 127 -14.43 14.08 -5.77
N ILE A 128 -14.73 12.97 -5.08
CA ILE A 128 -13.98 12.54 -3.88
C ILE A 128 -12.52 12.28 -4.24
N ALA A 129 -12.28 11.50 -5.31
CA ALA A 129 -10.95 11.19 -5.79
C ALA A 129 -10.13 12.46 -6.08
N SER A 130 -10.70 13.40 -6.83
CA SER A 130 -10.04 14.65 -7.18
C SER A 130 -9.66 15.49 -5.94
N GLN A 131 -10.52 15.53 -4.92
CA GLN A 131 -10.24 16.25 -3.69
C GLN A 131 -9.18 15.57 -2.83
N MET A 132 -9.12 14.23 -2.81
CA MET A 132 -8.05 13.51 -2.12
C MET A 132 -6.70 13.75 -2.79
N ILE A 133 -6.62 13.67 -4.13
CA ILE A 133 -5.38 13.98 -4.87
C ILE A 133 -4.96 15.43 -4.66
N ALA A 134 -5.89 16.38 -4.76
CA ALA A 134 -5.61 17.79 -4.48
C ALA A 134 -5.17 18.05 -3.02
N GLY A 135 -5.56 17.19 -2.09
CA GLY A 135 -5.14 17.19 -0.70
C GLY A 135 -3.75 16.60 -0.44
N GLY A 136 -3.11 16.04 -1.48
CA GLY A 136 -1.77 15.46 -1.42
C GLY A 136 -1.72 13.94 -1.30
N ALA A 137 -2.83 13.23 -1.62
CA ALA A 137 -2.80 11.77 -1.68
C ALA A 137 -1.92 11.27 -2.85
N ASP A 138 -1.12 10.25 -2.60
CA ASP A 138 -0.27 9.58 -3.61
C ASP A 138 -1.08 8.65 -4.51
N ALA A 139 -2.11 8.00 -3.94
CA ALA A 139 -2.99 7.08 -4.65
C ALA A 139 -4.34 6.93 -3.95
N ILE A 140 -5.31 6.38 -4.67
CA ILE A 140 -6.65 6.08 -4.18
C ILE A 140 -6.89 4.58 -4.39
N PRO A 141 -6.63 3.73 -3.37
CA PRO A 141 -6.73 2.28 -3.49
C PRO A 141 -8.17 1.80 -3.74
N PHE A 142 -9.15 2.50 -3.17
CA PHE A 142 -10.57 2.20 -3.34
C PHE A 142 -11.40 3.45 -3.19
N ASN A 143 -12.58 3.47 -3.84
CA ASN A 143 -13.51 4.59 -3.81
C ASN A 143 -14.89 4.10 -4.27
N ILE A 144 -15.71 3.71 -3.33
CA ILE A 144 -17.06 3.15 -3.52
C ILE A 144 -18.06 4.26 -3.24
N VAL A 145 -19.00 4.45 -4.15
CA VAL A 145 -20.16 5.35 -3.98
C VAL A 145 -21.40 4.59 -4.41
N CYS A 146 -22.37 4.49 -3.51
CA CYS A 146 -23.62 3.76 -3.72
C CYS A 146 -24.82 4.63 -3.43
N PHE A 147 -25.87 4.51 -4.26
CA PHE A 147 -27.15 5.20 -4.07
C PHE A 147 -28.28 4.19 -3.87
N GLY A 148 -29.16 4.47 -2.88
CA GLY A 148 -30.35 3.69 -2.62
C GLY A 148 -30.05 2.19 -2.46
N GLU A 149 -30.65 1.36 -3.33
CA GLU A 149 -30.51 -0.11 -3.30
C GLU A 149 -29.07 -0.61 -3.44
N ASN A 150 -28.20 0.13 -4.15
CA ASN A 150 -26.80 -0.23 -4.32
C ASN A 150 -25.99 -0.17 -3.01
N THR A 151 -26.53 0.48 -1.96
CA THR A 151 -25.87 0.51 -0.63
C THR A 151 -25.83 -0.86 0.04
N ALA A 152 -26.56 -1.84 -0.44
CA ALA A 152 -26.52 -3.22 0.03
C ALA A 152 -25.38 -4.07 -0.58
N ASP A 153 -24.71 -3.55 -1.62
CA ASP A 153 -23.57 -4.22 -2.27
C ASP A 153 -22.25 -3.69 -1.69
N ALA A 154 -21.62 -4.50 -0.86
CA ALA A 154 -20.42 -4.10 -0.09
C ALA A 154 -19.22 -3.70 -0.95
N HIS A 155 -19.08 -4.24 -2.16
CA HIS A 155 -17.97 -3.95 -3.09
C HIS A 155 -18.45 -3.34 -4.40
N HIS A 156 -19.53 -2.56 -4.33
CA HIS A 156 -20.15 -1.93 -5.48
C HIS A 156 -19.17 -1.09 -6.31
N THR A 157 -19.26 -1.23 -7.63
CA THR A 157 -18.53 -0.35 -8.54
C THR A 157 -19.40 0.85 -8.89
N PRO A 158 -18.97 2.10 -8.61
CA PRO A 158 -19.77 3.30 -8.87
C PRO A 158 -20.30 3.37 -10.32
N SER A 159 -21.61 3.33 -10.47
CA SER A 159 -22.28 3.29 -11.78
C SER A 159 -22.16 4.62 -12.53
N LYS A 160 -21.86 4.54 -13.82
CA LYS A 160 -21.84 5.70 -14.73
C LYS A 160 -23.22 6.17 -15.14
N THR A 161 -24.26 5.39 -14.88
CA THR A 161 -25.64 5.66 -15.35
C THR A 161 -26.65 5.79 -14.22
N ARG A 162 -26.44 5.13 -13.06
CA ARG A 162 -27.31 5.23 -11.88
C ARG A 162 -27.21 6.66 -11.31
N LYS A 163 -28.35 7.36 -11.32
CA LYS A 163 -28.45 8.74 -10.83
C LYS A 163 -29.10 8.78 -9.46
N LEU A 164 -28.61 9.66 -8.60
CA LEU A 164 -29.19 9.96 -7.30
C LEU A 164 -30.61 10.51 -7.47
N LYS A 165 -31.57 9.95 -6.76
CA LYS A 165 -32.95 10.45 -6.66
C LYS A 165 -33.14 11.19 -5.34
N ASN A 166 -34.26 11.89 -5.21
CA ASN A 166 -34.63 12.53 -3.95
C ASN A 166 -34.90 11.47 -2.86
N ASN A 167 -34.49 11.78 -1.63
CA ASN A 167 -34.71 10.95 -0.45
C ASN A 167 -34.09 9.55 -0.53
N GLU A 168 -32.99 9.38 -1.29
CA GLU A 168 -32.20 8.16 -1.30
C GLU A 168 -31.03 8.24 -0.35
N ALA A 169 -30.66 7.10 0.22
CA ALA A 169 -29.41 6.96 0.95
C ALA A 169 -28.22 7.10 -0.02
N VAL A 170 -27.17 7.76 0.45
CA VAL A 170 -25.87 7.87 -0.23
C VAL A 170 -24.83 7.28 0.70
N LEU A 171 -24.17 6.19 0.30
CA LEU A 171 -23.05 5.62 1.01
C LEU A 171 -21.79 5.88 0.21
N MET A 172 -20.77 6.37 0.87
CA MET A 172 -19.45 6.61 0.34
C MET A 172 -18.43 5.91 1.21
N ASP A 173 -17.67 4.99 0.62
CA ASP A 173 -16.61 4.24 1.27
C ASP A 173 -15.32 4.42 0.46
N PHE A 174 -14.37 5.13 1.05
CA PHE A 174 -13.20 5.62 0.34
C PHE A 174 -12.01 5.81 1.26
N GLY A 175 -10.83 5.72 0.65
CA GLY A 175 -9.58 5.96 1.34
C GLY A 175 -8.49 6.42 0.38
N CYS A 176 -7.42 6.93 0.93
CA CYS A 176 -6.26 7.34 0.15
C CYS A 176 -4.97 6.81 0.78
N LEU A 177 -3.93 6.76 -0.04
CA LEU A 177 -2.56 6.47 0.36
C LEU A 177 -1.79 7.79 0.50
N TYR A 178 -1.08 7.96 1.59
CA TYR A 178 -0.15 9.07 1.80
C TYR A 178 1.16 8.53 2.38
N GLU A 179 2.27 8.72 1.66
CA GLU A 179 3.60 8.22 2.02
C GLU A 179 3.62 6.75 2.50
N GLY A 180 2.85 5.89 1.79
CA GLY A 180 2.76 4.46 2.07
C GLY A 180 1.74 4.06 3.15
N TYR A 181 0.97 4.99 3.74
CA TYR A 181 -0.03 4.75 4.78
C TYR A 181 -1.43 5.07 4.30
N SER A 182 -2.34 4.11 4.48
CA SER A 182 -3.72 4.22 4.00
C SER A 182 -4.67 4.76 5.07
N SER A 183 -5.64 5.54 4.62
CA SER A 183 -6.89 5.78 5.35
C SER A 183 -8.00 4.90 4.79
N ASP A 184 -9.03 4.71 5.61
CA ASP A 184 -10.26 3.99 5.29
C ASP A 184 -11.42 4.65 6.03
N MET A 185 -12.47 5.08 5.30
CA MET A 185 -13.57 5.84 5.89
C MET A 185 -14.87 5.64 5.12
N THR A 186 -15.91 5.18 5.82
CA THR A 186 -17.27 5.16 5.31
C THR A 186 -18.10 6.29 5.88
N ARG A 187 -18.96 6.92 5.06
CA ARG A 187 -19.99 7.92 5.43
C ARG A 187 -21.27 7.70 4.68
N SER A 188 -22.38 7.99 5.35
CA SER A 188 -23.73 7.96 4.78
C SER A 188 -24.53 9.20 5.19
#